data_6c650d27cfc080ad90343b4c469397bd
#
_entry.id   6c650d27cfc080ad90343b4c469397bd
#
_cell.length_a   1.000
_cell.length_b   1.000
_cell.length_c   1.000
_cell.angle_alpha   90.00
_cell.angle_beta   90.00
_cell.angle_gamma   90.00
#
_symmetry.space_group_name_H-M   'P 1'
#
loop_
_entity.id
_entity.type
_entity.pdbx_description
1 polymer ?
#
loop_
_entity_poly.entity_id
_entity_poly.type
_entity_poly.pdbx_seq_one_letter_code
_entity_poly.pdbx_strand_id
1 'polypeptide(L)'
;MKFPALLLATTLSLAAAPPEWSVWRGPGSNGIYDHETTWSHNWPENGPKVLWTAKIHLGYSGIAVSDGKAYTLGNLEGDDLLQCLNATTGETVWSKNYPQDLIPKYNPGGPNAPPIIEGKWLYTFSKQGLVSSWDKATGDLRWTTDLTTKAKAPMPTWGFSSAPVIVGDRLFLNANESGVALDKNTGSLLWNSAPTSCGYAAAVPLTFRDQDALAIFGHKAMHLVSQTDGKVLWQVAWPTRYGENSADPQIIDGKLYLSSWWDEGAALFDLEKDPSEPLWTNKEFQNHINPPVLFEDALYGFDGPVHKKKVKSFLRCIDAKTGKTLWSHPDLRGSLILSNGKLIILTDDGSVIIAKATREGFQELKRHDSLGNRTWAPPVLHQGHLYLRDADGTATCLDLTKR
;
A
#
# COMPACT_ATOMS: atom_id res chain seq x y z
N MET A 1 68.04 12.74 -9.21
CA MET A 1 66.95 12.57 -8.28
C MET A 1 65.67 12.41 -9.11
N LYS A 2 65.06 11.19 -9.17
CA LYS A 2 63.76 10.94 -9.84
C LYS A 2 62.70 10.96 -8.78
N PHE A 3 61.73 11.88 -8.89
CA PHE A 3 60.55 11.90 -8.06
C PHE A 3 59.52 10.89 -8.55
N PRO A 4 58.91 10.07 -7.70
CA PRO A 4 57.83 9.20 -8.12
C PRO A 4 56.54 10.01 -8.28
N ALA A 5 55.84 9.86 -9.41
CA ALA A 5 54.52 10.40 -9.61
C ALA A 5 53.48 9.60 -8.76
N LEU A 6 52.83 10.29 -7.85
CA LEU A 6 51.73 9.74 -7.04
C LEU A 6 50.46 9.73 -7.90
N LEU A 7 50.01 8.55 -8.39
CA LEU A 7 48.70 8.39 -9.00
C LEU A 7 47.64 8.45 -7.90
N LEU A 8 46.87 9.53 -7.87
CA LEU A 8 45.63 9.61 -7.09
C LEU A 8 44.55 8.78 -7.82
N ALA A 9 44.25 7.61 -7.32
CA ALA A 9 43.08 6.86 -7.75
C ALA A 9 41.82 7.49 -7.13
N THR A 10 41.08 8.25 -7.92
CA THR A 10 39.72 8.70 -7.58
C THR A 10 38.76 7.52 -7.64
N THR A 11 38.41 6.97 -6.51
CA THR A 11 37.28 6.02 -6.40
C THR A 11 35.98 6.79 -6.62
N LEU A 12 35.39 6.66 -7.81
CA LEU A 12 34.02 7.03 -8.01
C LEU A 12 33.16 6.09 -7.16
N SER A 13 32.60 6.60 -6.07
CA SER A 13 31.52 5.93 -5.35
C SER A 13 30.29 5.98 -6.23
N LEU A 14 29.94 4.86 -6.89
CA LEU A 14 28.61 4.73 -7.48
C LEU A 14 27.61 4.77 -6.34
N ALA A 15 26.79 5.81 -6.28
CA ALA A 15 25.63 5.82 -5.41
C ALA A 15 24.75 4.63 -5.78
N ALA A 16 24.33 3.83 -4.80
CA ALA A 16 23.41 2.72 -5.04
C ALA A 16 22.11 3.28 -5.69
N ALA A 17 21.59 2.55 -6.68
CA ALA A 17 20.32 2.92 -7.28
C ALA A 17 19.23 2.99 -6.19
N PRO A 18 18.28 3.95 -6.27
CA PRO A 18 17.20 4.03 -5.31
C PRO A 18 16.39 2.73 -5.31
N PRO A 19 15.91 2.27 -4.14
CA PRO A 19 15.13 1.05 -4.06
C PRO A 19 13.87 1.15 -4.92
N GLU A 20 13.48 0.04 -5.50
CA GLU A 20 12.29 -0.06 -6.35
C GLU A 20 10.99 0.05 -5.54
N TRP A 21 9.89 0.40 -6.21
CA TRP A 21 8.56 0.35 -5.62
C TRP A 21 7.91 -1.02 -5.90
N SER A 22 8.54 -2.07 -5.42
CA SER A 22 8.20 -3.47 -5.74
C SER A 22 7.16 -4.10 -4.83
N VAL A 23 6.83 -3.42 -3.71
CA VAL A 23 5.87 -3.88 -2.71
C VAL A 23 4.86 -2.80 -2.37
N TRP A 24 3.75 -3.19 -1.75
CA TRP A 24 2.71 -2.28 -1.30
C TRP A 24 3.25 -1.19 -0.37
N ARG A 25 2.93 0.07 -0.66
CA ARG A 25 3.38 1.27 0.06
C ARG A 25 4.89 1.50 0.04
N GLY A 26 5.57 0.99 -1.00
CA GLY A 26 7.00 1.24 -1.23
C GLY A 26 7.95 0.36 -0.41
N PRO A 27 9.25 0.56 -0.53
CA PRO A 27 10.29 -0.35 -0.01
C PRO A 27 10.20 -0.66 1.48
N GLY A 28 9.73 0.29 2.27
CA GLY A 28 9.50 0.14 3.71
C GLY A 28 8.09 -0.34 4.08
N SER A 29 7.20 -0.58 3.11
CA SER A 29 5.77 -0.89 3.31
C SER A 29 5.03 0.10 4.22
N ASN A 30 5.50 1.34 4.32
CA ASN A 30 5.01 2.37 5.24
C ASN A 30 4.56 3.67 4.56
N GLY A 31 4.62 3.73 3.22
CA GLY A 31 4.27 4.94 2.46
C GLY A 31 5.35 6.02 2.45
N ILE A 32 6.57 5.71 2.92
CA ILE A 32 7.68 6.65 2.98
C ILE A 32 8.73 6.28 1.92
N TYR A 33 9.13 7.26 1.11
CA TYR A 33 10.11 7.09 0.06
C TYR A 33 11.16 8.22 0.09
N ASP A 34 12.06 8.17 1.07
CA ASP A 34 13.10 9.18 1.29
C ASP A 34 14.43 8.85 0.60
N HIS A 35 14.45 7.82 -0.22
CA HIS A 35 15.65 7.38 -0.94
C HIS A 35 15.94 8.18 -2.20
N GLU A 36 15.06 9.13 -2.57
CA GLU A 36 15.16 9.84 -3.82
C GLU A 36 15.24 11.35 -3.64
N THR A 37 16.35 11.93 -4.06
CA THR A 37 16.58 13.39 -4.05
C THR A 37 16.34 14.05 -5.40
N THR A 38 15.95 13.28 -6.42
CA THR A 38 15.88 13.72 -7.82
C THR A 38 14.56 14.36 -8.21
N TRP A 39 13.51 14.24 -7.38
CA TRP A 39 12.22 14.84 -7.68
C TRP A 39 12.06 16.27 -7.11
N SER A 40 11.20 17.04 -7.76
CA SER A 40 10.87 18.42 -7.37
C SER A 40 9.38 18.69 -7.58
N HIS A 41 8.85 19.63 -6.82
CA HIS A 41 7.51 20.20 -7.02
C HIS A 41 7.55 21.54 -7.80
N ASN A 42 8.70 21.92 -8.34
CA ASN A 42 8.88 23.15 -9.11
C ASN A 42 8.52 22.95 -10.58
N TRP A 43 7.27 22.57 -10.85
CA TRP A 43 6.74 22.52 -12.22
C TRP A 43 6.07 23.84 -12.61
N PRO A 44 5.89 24.10 -13.93
CA PRO A 44 5.18 25.28 -14.45
C PRO A 44 3.73 25.36 -13.95
N GLU A 45 3.07 26.50 -14.15
CA GLU A 45 1.66 26.72 -13.74
C GLU A 45 0.69 25.71 -14.38
N ASN A 46 0.96 25.29 -15.62
CA ASN A 46 0.18 24.29 -16.33
C ASN A 46 0.43 22.84 -15.85
N GLY A 47 1.20 22.67 -14.79
CA GLY A 47 1.45 21.36 -14.16
C GLY A 47 2.75 20.67 -14.59
N PRO A 48 3.01 19.48 -14.03
CA PRO A 48 4.14 18.65 -14.42
C PRO A 48 3.90 18.06 -15.82
N LYS A 49 4.99 17.74 -16.51
CA LYS A 49 4.89 17.08 -17.82
C LYS A 49 4.28 15.70 -17.67
N VAL A 50 3.21 15.41 -18.42
CA VAL A 50 2.70 14.06 -18.60
C VAL A 50 3.65 13.33 -19.54
N LEU A 51 4.29 12.24 -19.06
CA LEU A 51 5.14 11.39 -19.88
C LEU A 51 4.31 10.47 -20.74
N TRP A 52 3.30 9.87 -20.13
CA TRP A 52 2.37 8.98 -20.81
C TRP A 52 1.05 8.82 -20.04
N THR A 53 0.03 8.38 -20.77
CA THR A 53 -1.25 7.89 -20.25
C THR A 53 -1.54 6.55 -20.92
N ALA A 54 -1.93 5.54 -20.14
CA ALA A 54 -2.21 4.20 -20.60
C ALA A 54 -3.55 3.67 -20.08
N LYS A 55 -4.22 2.82 -20.88
CA LYS A 55 -5.42 2.12 -20.46
C LYS A 55 -5.06 0.84 -19.72
N ILE A 56 -5.45 0.76 -18.45
CA ILE A 56 -5.16 -0.38 -17.54
C ILE A 56 -6.42 -1.07 -17.03
N HIS A 57 -7.58 -0.70 -17.56
CA HIS A 57 -8.89 -1.25 -17.26
C HIS A 57 -9.37 -1.09 -15.81
N LEU A 58 -10.63 -1.43 -15.57
CA LEU A 58 -11.37 -1.19 -14.35
C LEU A 58 -10.73 -1.85 -13.13
N GLY A 59 -10.58 -1.13 -12.02
CA GLY A 59 -10.10 -1.68 -10.75
C GLY A 59 -9.38 -0.69 -9.86
N TYR A 60 -8.92 -1.17 -8.72
CA TYR A 60 -8.30 -0.39 -7.66
C TYR A 60 -6.89 -0.86 -7.30
N SER A 61 -6.37 -1.85 -8.01
CA SER A 61 -5.02 -2.39 -7.80
C SER A 61 -3.96 -1.29 -7.92
N GLY A 62 -3.05 -1.21 -6.98
CA GLY A 62 -1.93 -0.28 -7.05
C GLY A 62 -0.96 -0.61 -8.21
N ILE A 63 0.05 0.24 -8.36
CA ILE A 63 1.14 0.06 -9.35
C ILE A 63 2.39 -0.38 -8.59
N ALA A 64 3.07 -1.43 -9.07
CA ALA A 64 4.42 -1.77 -8.65
C ALA A 64 5.42 -1.40 -9.75
N VAL A 65 6.61 -0.92 -9.38
CA VAL A 65 7.66 -0.52 -10.34
C VAL A 65 8.95 -1.27 -10.03
N SER A 66 9.49 -1.95 -11.03
CA SER A 66 10.73 -2.73 -10.93
C SER A 66 11.40 -2.86 -12.31
N ASP A 67 12.73 -2.76 -12.37
CA ASP A 67 13.54 -2.92 -13.60
C ASP A 67 13.02 -2.09 -14.79
N GLY A 68 12.65 -0.83 -14.55
CA GLY A 68 12.12 0.06 -15.59
C GLY A 68 10.76 -0.35 -16.16
N LYS A 69 10.00 -1.16 -15.45
CA LYS A 69 8.65 -1.60 -15.81
C LYS A 69 7.66 -1.28 -14.70
N ALA A 70 6.43 -0.99 -15.08
CA ALA A 70 5.29 -0.77 -14.18
C ALA A 70 4.28 -1.92 -14.34
N TYR A 71 3.83 -2.47 -13.22
CA TYR A 71 2.93 -3.62 -13.18
C TYR A 71 1.65 -3.25 -12.44
N THR A 72 0.51 -3.62 -12.98
CA THR A 72 -0.79 -3.38 -12.36
C THR A 72 -1.84 -4.38 -12.86
N LEU A 73 -3.00 -4.41 -12.19
CA LEU A 73 -4.14 -5.21 -12.62
C LEU A 73 -5.35 -4.30 -12.90
N GLY A 74 -6.12 -4.70 -13.89
CA GLY A 74 -7.45 -4.18 -14.18
C GLY A 74 -8.37 -5.33 -14.59
N ASN A 75 -9.67 -5.09 -14.72
CA ASN A 75 -10.62 -6.07 -15.22
C ASN A 75 -11.20 -5.61 -16.55
N LEU A 76 -11.19 -6.50 -17.52
CA LEU A 76 -11.77 -6.32 -18.84
C LEU A 76 -12.78 -7.44 -19.11
N GLU A 77 -14.07 -7.09 -19.15
CA GLU A 77 -15.15 -7.98 -19.58
C GLU A 77 -15.24 -9.33 -18.83
N GLY A 78 -14.87 -9.35 -17.54
CA GLY A 78 -14.94 -10.56 -16.72
C GLY A 78 -13.60 -11.31 -16.60
N ASP A 79 -12.53 -10.76 -17.16
CA ASP A 79 -11.16 -11.25 -16.95
C ASP A 79 -10.33 -10.22 -16.18
N ASP A 80 -9.61 -10.65 -15.16
CA ASP A 80 -8.53 -9.82 -14.62
C ASP A 80 -7.35 -9.85 -15.58
N LEU A 81 -6.83 -8.65 -15.88
CA LEU A 81 -5.74 -8.41 -16.79
C LEU A 81 -4.52 -7.92 -16.00
N LEU A 82 -3.52 -8.76 -15.86
CA LEU A 82 -2.21 -8.38 -15.34
C LEU A 82 -1.40 -7.77 -16.48
N GLN A 83 -0.96 -6.52 -16.32
CA GLN A 83 -0.24 -5.77 -17.34
C GLN A 83 1.15 -5.37 -16.86
N CYS A 84 2.12 -5.50 -17.75
CA CYS A 84 3.46 -4.95 -17.63
C CYS A 84 3.62 -3.85 -18.67
N LEU A 85 3.90 -2.64 -18.21
CA LEU A 85 4.14 -1.48 -19.05
C LEU A 85 5.62 -1.07 -18.97
N ASN A 86 6.15 -0.49 -20.01
CA ASN A 86 7.40 0.26 -19.93
C ASN A 86 7.18 1.48 -19.01
N ALA A 87 7.95 1.59 -17.94
CA ALA A 87 7.75 2.63 -16.93
C ALA A 87 7.98 4.06 -17.46
N THR A 88 8.78 4.20 -18.55
CA THR A 88 9.11 5.51 -19.15
C THR A 88 8.15 5.90 -20.28
N THR A 89 7.64 4.92 -21.07
CA THR A 89 6.83 5.21 -22.28
C THR A 89 5.35 4.87 -22.11
N GLY A 90 4.98 4.06 -21.11
CA GLY A 90 3.61 3.57 -20.91
C GLY A 90 3.19 2.47 -21.90
N GLU A 91 4.06 2.08 -22.84
CA GLU A 91 3.77 1.02 -23.80
C GLU A 91 3.64 -0.34 -23.11
N THR A 92 2.66 -1.14 -23.52
CA THR A 92 2.50 -2.50 -23.00
C THR A 92 3.64 -3.39 -23.47
N VAL A 93 4.38 -3.94 -22.52
CA VAL A 93 5.45 -4.93 -22.78
C VAL A 93 4.83 -6.31 -22.93
N TRP A 94 3.95 -6.67 -22.00
CA TRP A 94 3.14 -7.89 -22.06
C TRP A 94 1.84 -7.71 -21.22
N SER A 95 0.84 -8.54 -21.51
CA SER A 95 -0.36 -8.67 -20.70
C SER A 95 -0.79 -10.12 -20.61
N LYS A 96 -1.37 -10.52 -19.47
CA LYS A 96 -1.91 -11.86 -19.23
C LYS A 96 -3.28 -11.71 -18.57
N ASN A 97 -4.27 -12.39 -19.10
CA ASN A 97 -5.61 -12.42 -18.55
C ASN A 97 -5.93 -13.78 -17.93
N TYR A 98 -6.82 -13.76 -16.96
CA TYR A 98 -7.39 -14.96 -16.35
C TYR A 98 -8.83 -14.67 -15.87
N PRO A 99 -9.73 -15.66 -15.95
CA PRO A 99 -11.15 -15.47 -15.62
C PRO A 99 -11.33 -14.99 -14.17
N GLN A 100 -11.93 -13.82 -14.00
CA GLN A 100 -12.33 -13.26 -12.69
C GLN A 100 -13.51 -12.33 -12.89
N ASP A 101 -14.68 -12.76 -12.45
CA ASP A 101 -15.88 -11.95 -12.58
C ASP A 101 -15.74 -10.59 -11.90
N LEU A 102 -16.29 -9.56 -12.52
CA LEU A 102 -16.56 -8.32 -11.84
C LEU A 102 -17.55 -8.58 -10.70
N ILE A 103 -17.21 -8.18 -9.51
CA ILE A 103 -18.10 -8.23 -8.34
C ILE A 103 -18.47 -6.79 -7.97
N PRO A 104 -19.39 -6.15 -8.70
CA PRO A 104 -19.81 -4.79 -8.39
C PRO A 104 -20.69 -4.81 -7.13
N LYS A 105 -20.22 -4.11 -6.09
CA LYS A 105 -20.98 -3.92 -4.84
C LYS A 105 -20.57 -2.59 -4.24
N TYR A 106 -21.39 -1.56 -4.39
CA TYR A 106 -21.11 -0.19 -3.98
C TYR A 106 -19.95 0.51 -4.74
N ASN A 107 -19.23 -0.24 -5.55
CA ASN A 107 -18.20 0.24 -6.48
C ASN A 107 -18.25 -0.60 -7.77
N PRO A 108 -17.60 -0.17 -8.86
CA PRO A 108 -17.65 -0.88 -10.15
C PRO A 108 -17.07 -2.31 -10.14
N GLY A 109 -16.34 -2.71 -9.11
CA GLY A 109 -15.68 -4.01 -9.06
C GLY A 109 -14.22 -3.95 -9.54
N GLY A 110 -13.71 -5.09 -10.04
CA GLY A 110 -12.32 -5.24 -10.48
C GLY A 110 -11.33 -5.55 -9.35
N PRO A 111 -10.05 -5.83 -9.69
CA PRO A 111 -9.02 -6.19 -8.72
C PRO A 111 -8.70 -5.06 -7.74
N ASN A 112 -8.46 -5.42 -6.48
CA ASN A 112 -8.14 -4.48 -5.41
C ASN A 112 -6.67 -4.57 -5.00
N ALA A 113 -6.15 -5.79 -4.77
CA ALA A 113 -4.78 -5.98 -4.31
C ALA A 113 -3.75 -5.56 -5.37
N PRO A 114 -2.69 -4.84 -4.99
CA PRO A 114 -1.59 -4.56 -5.90
C PRO A 114 -0.77 -5.82 -6.19
N PRO A 115 -0.11 -5.93 -7.35
CA PRO A 115 0.93 -6.92 -7.54
C PRO A 115 2.12 -6.58 -6.66
N ILE A 116 2.85 -7.60 -6.19
CA ILE A 116 4.13 -7.41 -5.50
C ILE A 116 5.22 -8.19 -6.23
N ILE A 117 6.47 -7.73 -6.10
CA ILE A 117 7.60 -8.26 -6.84
C ILE A 117 8.74 -8.58 -5.88
N GLU A 118 9.28 -9.79 -6.01
CA GLU A 118 10.52 -10.19 -5.35
C GLU A 118 11.43 -10.92 -6.33
N GLY A 119 12.60 -10.34 -6.57
CA GLY A 119 13.56 -10.85 -7.55
C GLY A 119 12.94 -10.92 -8.95
N LYS A 120 12.88 -12.12 -9.53
CA LYS A 120 12.28 -12.35 -10.86
C LYS A 120 10.78 -12.73 -10.81
N TRP A 121 10.19 -12.82 -9.64
CA TRP A 121 8.83 -13.28 -9.47
C TRP A 121 7.89 -12.13 -9.13
N LEU A 122 6.71 -12.16 -9.72
CA LEU A 122 5.58 -11.29 -9.44
C LEU A 122 4.48 -12.14 -8.82
N TYR A 123 3.78 -11.58 -7.81
CA TYR A 123 2.68 -12.27 -7.12
C TYR A 123 1.43 -11.42 -7.17
N THR A 124 0.30 -12.06 -7.40
CA THR A 124 -1.02 -11.43 -7.45
C THR A 124 -1.98 -12.14 -6.51
N PHE A 125 -2.96 -11.39 -6.00
CA PHE A 125 -4.06 -11.91 -5.20
C PHE A 125 -5.37 -11.36 -5.74
N SER A 126 -6.17 -12.23 -6.34
CA SER A 126 -7.43 -11.82 -6.95
C SER A 126 -8.50 -11.56 -5.90
N LYS A 127 -9.49 -10.80 -6.30
CA LYS A 127 -10.66 -10.48 -5.48
C LYS A 127 -11.45 -11.72 -5.02
N GLN A 128 -11.39 -12.81 -5.78
CA GLN A 128 -12.08 -14.06 -5.50
C GLN A 128 -11.22 -15.11 -4.76
N GLY A 129 -9.96 -14.79 -4.44
CA GLY A 129 -9.11 -15.65 -3.62
C GLY A 129 -8.04 -16.45 -4.38
N LEU A 130 -7.84 -16.16 -5.67
CA LEU A 130 -6.78 -16.79 -6.45
C LEU A 130 -5.44 -16.08 -6.19
N VAL A 131 -4.47 -16.81 -5.68
CA VAL A 131 -3.09 -16.36 -5.49
C VAL A 131 -2.23 -16.95 -6.58
N SER A 132 -1.47 -16.12 -7.29
CA SER A 132 -0.65 -16.61 -8.40
C SER A 132 0.75 -16.02 -8.37
N SER A 133 1.72 -16.79 -8.84
CA SER A 133 3.10 -16.35 -9.09
C SER A 133 3.41 -16.40 -10.57
N TRP A 134 4.08 -15.36 -11.06
CA TRP A 134 4.37 -15.14 -12.46
C TRP A 134 5.86 -14.80 -12.65
N ASP A 135 6.44 -15.15 -13.78
CA ASP A 135 7.73 -14.57 -14.20
C ASP A 135 7.51 -13.11 -14.61
N LYS A 136 8.14 -12.16 -13.92
CA LYS A 136 7.91 -10.73 -14.18
C LYS A 136 8.38 -10.26 -15.55
N ALA A 137 9.34 -10.98 -16.18
CA ALA A 137 9.87 -10.60 -17.50
C ALA A 137 8.94 -11.01 -18.64
N THR A 138 8.30 -12.17 -18.53
CA THR A 138 7.49 -12.77 -19.62
C THR A 138 5.99 -12.81 -19.31
N GLY A 139 5.61 -12.69 -18.05
CA GLY A 139 4.23 -12.89 -17.57
C GLY A 139 3.81 -14.37 -17.57
N ASP A 140 4.74 -15.32 -17.66
CA ASP A 140 4.41 -16.73 -17.63
C ASP A 140 4.03 -17.16 -16.24
N LEU A 141 2.90 -17.89 -16.14
CA LEU A 141 2.39 -18.42 -14.89
C LEU A 141 3.32 -19.50 -14.35
N ARG A 142 3.76 -19.36 -13.09
CA ARG A 142 4.57 -20.35 -12.36
C ARG A 142 3.71 -21.31 -11.57
N TRP A 143 2.81 -20.76 -10.75
CA TRP A 143 1.85 -21.53 -9.96
C TRP A 143 0.63 -20.67 -9.61
N THR A 144 -0.46 -21.32 -9.28
CA THR A 144 -1.67 -20.70 -8.75
C THR A 144 -2.27 -21.52 -7.63
N THR A 145 -2.86 -20.84 -6.63
CA THR A 145 -3.53 -21.46 -5.47
C THR A 145 -4.82 -20.71 -5.18
N ASP A 146 -5.92 -21.44 -5.19
CA ASP A 146 -7.24 -20.92 -4.81
C ASP A 146 -7.44 -21.12 -3.29
N LEU A 147 -7.47 -20.00 -2.54
CA LEU A 147 -7.64 -20.02 -1.09
C LEU A 147 -9.04 -20.46 -0.65
N THR A 148 -10.05 -20.25 -1.49
CA THR A 148 -11.43 -20.67 -1.16
C THR A 148 -11.55 -22.19 -1.07
N THR A 149 -10.79 -22.91 -1.88
CA THR A 149 -10.72 -24.38 -1.86
C THR A 149 -9.65 -24.89 -0.92
N LYS A 150 -8.42 -24.37 -1.00
CA LYS A 150 -7.26 -24.91 -0.26
C LYS A 150 -7.26 -24.54 1.22
N ALA A 151 -7.58 -23.28 1.55
CA ALA A 151 -7.63 -22.79 2.93
C ALA A 151 -9.06 -22.69 3.48
N LYS A 152 -10.09 -23.05 2.68
CA LYS A 152 -11.51 -22.86 3.00
C LYS A 152 -11.86 -21.40 3.32
N ALA A 153 -11.10 -20.45 2.78
CA ALA A 153 -11.26 -19.03 3.07
C ALA A 153 -12.55 -18.48 2.45
N PRO A 154 -13.53 -18.02 3.26
CA PRO A 154 -14.71 -17.39 2.72
C PRO A 154 -14.35 -16.03 2.12
N MET A 155 -14.86 -15.74 0.93
CA MET A 155 -14.66 -14.44 0.29
C MET A 155 -15.33 -13.35 1.14
N PRO A 156 -14.60 -12.31 1.56
CA PRO A 156 -15.17 -11.21 2.34
C PRO A 156 -16.11 -10.34 1.48
N THR A 157 -16.89 -9.48 2.11
CA THR A 157 -17.97 -8.70 1.47
C THR A 157 -17.55 -7.96 0.21
N TRP A 158 -16.35 -7.37 0.18
CA TRP A 158 -15.83 -6.63 -0.98
C TRP A 158 -14.74 -7.39 -1.75
N GLY A 159 -14.62 -8.71 -1.51
CA GLY A 159 -13.56 -9.55 -2.04
C GLY A 159 -12.23 -9.34 -1.34
N PHE A 160 -11.27 -10.23 -1.59
CA PHE A 160 -9.93 -10.08 -1.04
C PHE A 160 -9.24 -8.85 -1.61
N SER A 161 -8.53 -8.09 -0.77
CA SER A 161 -7.97 -6.78 -1.13
C SER A 161 -6.57 -6.54 -0.59
N SER A 162 -6.14 -7.32 0.40
CA SER A 162 -4.83 -7.15 1.03
C SER A 162 -3.70 -7.41 0.04
N ALA A 163 -2.66 -6.59 0.07
CA ALA A 163 -1.43 -6.92 -0.64
C ALA A 163 -0.82 -8.20 -0.06
N PRO A 164 -0.32 -9.12 -0.90
CA PRO A 164 0.52 -10.21 -0.42
C PRO A 164 1.78 -9.68 0.26
N VAL A 165 2.28 -10.37 1.28
CA VAL A 165 3.50 -10.00 2.00
C VAL A 165 4.47 -11.17 2.02
N ILE A 166 5.72 -10.93 1.64
CA ILE A 166 6.76 -11.96 1.59
C ILE A 166 7.77 -11.73 2.71
N VAL A 167 8.05 -12.79 3.47
CA VAL A 167 9.16 -12.84 4.42
C VAL A 167 9.86 -14.19 4.29
N GLY A 168 11.13 -14.18 3.96
CA GLY A 168 11.87 -15.40 3.68
C GLY A 168 11.24 -16.21 2.53
N ASP A 169 10.91 -17.45 2.74
CA ASP A 169 10.27 -18.34 1.77
C ASP A 169 8.75 -18.41 1.89
N ARG A 170 8.14 -17.53 2.68
CA ARG A 170 6.70 -17.51 2.94
C ARG A 170 6.02 -16.32 2.30
N LEU A 171 4.83 -16.56 1.80
CA LEU A 171 3.89 -15.53 1.30
C LEU A 171 2.67 -15.52 2.23
N PHE A 172 2.44 -14.37 2.86
CA PHE A 172 1.37 -14.17 3.84
C PHE A 172 0.23 -13.34 3.25
N LEU A 173 -1.00 -13.71 3.63
CA LEU A 173 -2.23 -13.12 3.12
C LEU A 173 -3.21 -12.89 4.27
N ASN A 174 -3.87 -11.74 4.27
CA ASN A 174 -5.01 -11.52 5.16
C ASN A 174 -6.24 -12.25 4.57
N ALA A 175 -6.39 -13.47 4.98
CA ALA A 175 -7.50 -14.37 4.64
C ALA A 175 -7.80 -15.22 5.87
N ASN A 176 -9.01 -15.71 6.03
CA ASN A 176 -9.49 -16.36 7.25
C ASN A 176 -9.40 -15.44 8.48
N GLU A 177 -9.54 -15.96 9.67
CA GLU A 177 -9.65 -15.13 10.91
C GLU A 177 -8.39 -14.30 11.18
N SER A 178 -7.23 -14.94 11.07
CA SER A 178 -5.93 -14.35 11.42
C SER A 178 -4.81 -14.74 10.45
N GLY A 179 -5.15 -14.95 9.16
CA GLY A 179 -4.18 -15.12 8.09
C GLY A 179 -4.02 -16.52 7.53
N VAL A 180 -3.31 -16.53 6.40
CA VAL A 180 -2.90 -17.72 5.65
C VAL A 180 -1.44 -17.53 5.22
N ALA A 181 -0.64 -18.62 5.27
CA ALA A 181 0.70 -18.64 4.70
C ALA A 181 0.84 -19.70 3.60
N LEU A 182 1.46 -19.31 2.51
CA LEU A 182 1.85 -20.18 1.42
C LEU A 182 3.39 -20.24 1.31
N ASP A 183 3.91 -21.34 0.83
CA ASP A 183 5.28 -21.38 0.31
C ASP A 183 5.35 -20.53 -0.98
N LYS A 184 6.15 -19.48 -1.00
CA LYS A 184 6.22 -18.54 -2.13
C LYS A 184 6.74 -19.18 -3.41
N ASN A 185 7.47 -20.30 -3.31
CA ASN A 185 8.08 -20.97 -4.46
C ASN A 185 7.13 -21.94 -5.15
N THR A 186 6.22 -22.56 -4.41
CA THR A 186 5.33 -23.63 -4.90
C THR A 186 3.85 -23.30 -4.83
N GLY A 187 3.45 -22.26 -4.05
CA GLY A 187 2.06 -21.96 -3.75
C GLY A 187 1.41 -22.94 -2.74
N SER A 188 2.18 -23.88 -2.17
CA SER A 188 1.65 -24.84 -1.22
C SER A 188 1.22 -24.17 0.08
N LEU A 189 0.07 -24.58 0.64
CA LEU A 189 -0.42 -24.12 1.92
C LEU A 189 0.51 -24.60 3.04
N LEU A 190 1.06 -23.67 3.82
CA LEU A 190 1.90 -23.96 4.99
C LEU A 190 1.08 -24.00 6.27
N TRP A 191 0.26 -22.97 6.48
CA TRP A 191 -0.71 -22.92 7.58
C TRP A 191 -1.88 -21.99 7.22
N ASN A 192 -3.00 -22.16 7.89
CA ASN A 192 -4.17 -21.28 7.81
C ASN A 192 -4.87 -21.22 9.17
N SER A 193 -5.46 -20.07 9.46
CA SER A 193 -6.30 -19.89 10.63
C SER A 193 -7.74 -20.42 10.41
N ALA A 194 -8.61 -20.27 11.41
CA ALA A 194 -10.00 -20.67 11.33
C ALA A 194 -10.72 -20.03 10.10
N PRO A 195 -11.54 -20.81 9.36
CA PRO A 195 -12.15 -20.35 8.10
C PRO A 195 -13.34 -19.41 8.35
N THR A 196 -13.04 -18.21 8.82
CA THR A 196 -14.00 -17.13 9.01
C THR A 196 -13.63 -15.92 8.12
N SER A 197 -14.47 -14.88 8.12
CA SER A 197 -14.19 -13.67 7.33
C SER A 197 -12.94 -12.96 7.82
N CYS A 198 -12.17 -12.41 6.90
CA CYS A 198 -10.95 -11.62 7.15
C CYS A 198 -11.21 -10.11 7.14
N GLY A 199 -10.17 -9.32 7.49
CA GLY A 199 -10.08 -7.90 7.16
C GLY A 199 -9.54 -7.67 5.73
N TYR A 200 -9.11 -6.43 5.45
CA TYR A 200 -8.66 -6.01 4.11
C TYR A 200 -7.25 -5.44 4.10
N ALA A 201 -6.68 -5.18 5.26
CA ALA A 201 -5.33 -4.64 5.44
C ALA A 201 -4.24 -5.65 5.06
N ALA A 202 -3.10 -5.18 4.59
CA ALA A 202 -1.93 -6.03 4.44
C ALA A 202 -1.39 -6.48 5.81
N ALA A 203 -0.79 -7.68 5.85
CA ALA A 203 -0.08 -8.13 7.02
C ALA A 203 1.19 -7.29 7.24
N VAL A 204 1.57 -7.05 8.50
CA VAL A 204 2.79 -6.30 8.82
C VAL A 204 3.75 -7.17 9.63
N PRO A 205 4.94 -7.50 9.07
CA PRO A 205 5.95 -8.25 9.80
C PRO A 205 6.52 -7.44 10.96
N LEU A 206 6.74 -8.11 12.09
CA LEU A 206 7.40 -7.54 13.27
C LEU A 206 8.08 -8.63 14.09
N THR A 207 8.91 -8.21 15.05
CA THR A 207 9.38 -9.11 16.12
C THR A 207 8.54 -8.85 17.37
N PHE A 208 8.00 -9.90 17.95
CA PHE A 208 7.22 -9.85 19.19
C PHE A 208 7.81 -10.86 20.19
N ARG A 209 8.34 -10.36 21.32
CA ARG A 209 8.98 -11.20 22.37
C ARG A 209 9.99 -12.20 21.78
N ASP A 210 10.93 -11.66 21.00
CA ASP A 210 12.00 -12.42 20.32
C ASP A 210 11.50 -13.47 19.30
N GLN A 211 10.23 -13.41 18.88
CA GLN A 211 9.65 -14.26 17.86
C GLN A 211 9.28 -13.46 16.61
N ASP A 212 9.50 -14.07 15.45
CA ASP A 212 9.01 -13.54 14.18
C ASP A 212 7.48 -13.65 14.13
N ALA A 213 6.82 -12.51 14.05
CA ALA A 213 5.39 -12.37 14.08
C ALA A 213 4.86 -11.56 12.89
N LEU A 214 3.54 -11.63 12.71
CA LEU A 214 2.77 -10.80 11.77
C LEU A 214 1.64 -10.12 12.53
N ALA A 215 1.46 -8.83 12.28
CA ALA A 215 0.26 -8.12 12.64
C ALA A 215 -0.77 -8.30 11.52
N ILE A 216 -1.89 -8.96 11.81
CA ILE A 216 -2.97 -9.23 10.86
C ILE A 216 -4.25 -8.61 11.38
N PHE A 217 -4.74 -7.61 10.67
CA PHE A 217 -5.97 -6.91 10.99
C PHE A 217 -7.17 -7.67 10.43
N GLY A 218 -7.69 -8.60 11.23
CA GLY A 218 -8.79 -9.47 10.86
C GLY A 218 -10.16 -8.77 10.86
N HIS A 219 -11.23 -9.54 10.68
CA HIS A 219 -12.60 -9.02 10.58
C HIS A 219 -13.09 -8.34 11.87
N LYS A 220 -12.76 -8.88 13.05
CA LYS A 220 -13.25 -8.40 14.36
C LYS A 220 -12.15 -8.10 15.38
N ALA A 221 -10.92 -8.36 15.03
CA ALA A 221 -9.80 -8.22 15.95
C ALA A 221 -8.51 -7.98 15.19
N MET A 222 -7.57 -7.39 15.89
CA MET A 222 -6.17 -7.36 15.52
C MET A 222 -5.46 -8.55 16.15
N HIS A 223 -4.72 -9.31 15.36
CA HIS A 223 -3.97 -10.48 15.80
C HIS A 223 -2.47 -10.29 15.54
N LEU A 224 -1.63 -10.61 16.53
CA LEU A 224 -0.24 -10.93 16.28
C LEU A 224 -0.13 -12.45 16.21
N VAL A 225 0.37 -12.96 15.09
CA VAL A 225 0.51 -14.39 14.87
C VAL A 225 1.95 -14.77 14.59
N SER A 226 2.36 -15.97 15.00
CA SER A 226 3.65 -16.54 14.65
C SER A 226 3.76 -16.74 13.13
N GLN A 227 4.85 -16.26 12.52
CA GLN A 227 5.11 -16.49 11.10
C GLN A 227 5.28 -17.98 10.76
N THR A 228 5.67 -18.80 11.75
CA THR A 228 6.01 -20.19 11.54
C THR A 228 4.78 -21.07 11.38
N ASP A 229 3.77 -20.90 12.22
CA ASP A 229 2.63 -21.81 12.34
C ASP A 229 1.26 -21.12 12.45
N GLY A 230 1.22 -19.78 12.41
CA GLY A 230 -0.02 -19.00 12.48
C GLY A 230 -0.67 -18.93 13.87
N LYS A 231 0.03 -19.44 14.92
CA LYS A 231 -0.49 -19.38 16.29
C LYS A 231 -0.64 -17.94 16.75
N VAL A 232 -1.81 -17.61 17.32
CA VAL A 232 -2.06 -16.28 17.90
C VAL A 232 -1.19 -16.11 19.16
N LEU A 233 -0.36 -15.07 19.16
CA LEU A 233 0.55 -14.67 20.24
C LEU A 233 -0.04 -13.57 21.10
N TRP A 234 -0.80 -12.68 20.49
CA TRP A 234 -1.47 -11.54 21.11
C TRP A 234 -2.67 -11.11 20.27
N GLN A 235 -3.71 -10.60 20.90
CA GLN A 235 -4.86 -10.07 20.16
C GLN A 235 -5.59 -8.98 20.95
N VAL A 236 -6.26 -8.09 20.21
CA VAL A 236 -7.22 -7.11 20.76
C VAL A 236 -8.46 -7.08 19.89
N ALA A 237 -9.62 -7.05 20.55
CA ALA A 237 -10.90 -6.89 19.85
C ALA A 237 -10.98 -5.51 19.17
N TRP A 238 -11.35 -5.51 17.88
CA TRP A 238 -11.53 -4.29 17.09
C TRP A 238 -12.66 -4.51 16.07
N PRO A 239 -13.91 -4.59 16.55
CA PRO A 239 -15.05 -4.84 15.69
C PRO A 239 -15.47 -3.55 14.98
N THR A 240 -15.44 -3.54 13.66
CA THR A 240 -16.07 -2.49 12.85
C THR A 240 -17.43 -2.94 12.35
N ARG A 241 -18.30 -1.99 11.98
CA ARG A 241 -19.67 -2.25 11.55
C ARG A 241 -19.83 -3.33 10.48
N TYR A 242 -18.85 -3.45 9.58
CA TYR A 242 -18.87 -4.44 8.48
C TYR A 242 -17.63 -5.32 8.47
N GLY A 243 -16.85 -5.33 9.55
CA GLY A 243 -15.53 -5.96 9.56
C GLY A 243 -14.56 -5.30 8.58
N GLU A 244 -14.78 -4.01 8.29
CA GLU A 244 -14.02 -3.23 7.32
C GLU A 244 -12.76 -2.65 7.97
N ASN A 245 -11.82 -3.53 8.32
CA ASN A 245 -10.51 -3.21 8.84
C ASN A 245 -9.53 -3.20 7.67
N SER A 246 -9.31 -2.02 7.07
CA SER A 246 -8.64 -1.89 5.78
C SER A 246 -7.35 -1.09 5.80
N ALA A 247 -7.21 -0.14 6.74
CA ALA A 247 -5.94 0.57 6.92
C ALA A 247 -4.91 -0.36 7.56
N ASP A 248 -3.74 -0.51 6.94
CA ASP A 248 -2.69 -1.38 7.47
C ASP A 248 -2.29 -0.94 8.88
N PRO A 249 -2.11 -1.87 9.82
CA PRO A 249 -1.52 -1.57 11.11
C PRO A 249 -0.10 -1.03 10.92
N GLN A 250 0.40 -0.25 11.88
CA GLN A 250 1.75 0.26 11.84
C GLN A 250 2.49 -0.02 13.13
N ILE A 251 3.79 -0.27 13.01
CA ILE A 251 4.67 -0.39 14.16
C ILE A 251 5.43 0.93 14.32
N ILE A 252 5.19 1.62 15.45
CA ILE A 252 5.77 2.91 15.78
C ILE A 252 6.55 2.76 17.08
N ASP A 253 7.87 2.86 17.03
CA ASP A 253 8.75 2.68 18.20
C ASP A 253 8.41 1.40 19.01
N GLY A 254 8.22 0.27 18.31
CA GLY A 254 7.88 -1.01 18.90
C GLY A 254 6.43 -1.13 19.42
N LYS A 255 5.57 -0.15 19.17
CA LYS A 255 4.17 -0.12 19.54
C LYS A 255 3.26 -0.31 18.34
N LEU A 256 2.09 -0.87 18.55
CA LEU A 256 1.12 -1.17 17.50
C LEU A 256 0.09 -0.03 17.39
N TYR A 257 0.09 0.64 16.24
CA TYR A 257 -0.94 1.60 15.85
C TYR A 257 -2.01 0.91 15.02
N LEU A 258 -3.29 1.17 15.37
CA LEU A 258 -4.48 0.73 14.64
C LEU A 258 -5.38 1.92 14.36
N SER A 259 -6.10 1.86 13.23
CA SER A 259 -7.19 2.79 12.95
C SER A 259 -8.22 2.16 12.03
N SER A 260 -9.47 2.52 12.23
CA SER A 260 -10.58 2.17 11.33
C SER A 260 -11.61 3.30 11.31
N TRP A 261 -12.36 3.38 10.23
CA TRP A 261 -13.56 4.20 10.16
C TRP A 261 -14.70 3.55 10.97
N TRP A 262 -15.92 3.99 10.81
CA TRP A 262 -17.14 3.50 11.49
C TRP A 262 -17.19 3.82 12.99
N ASP A 263 -16.76 5.03 13.37
CA ASP A 263 -16.74 5.54 14.75
C ASP A 263 -15.76 4.79 15.68
N GLU A 264 -14.84 3.99 15.10
CA GLU A 264 -13.80 3.29 15.87
C GLU A 264 -12.63 4.21 16.22
N GLY A 265 -12.14 5.01 15.29
CA GLY A 265 -11.02 5.91 15.54
C GLY A 265 -9.67 5.23 15.40
N ALA A 266 -8.70 5.73 16.15
CA ALA A 266 -7.33 5.20 16.21
C ALA A 266 -6.91 4.92 17.65
N ALA A 267 -5.96 4.00 17.81
CA ALA A 267 -5.33 3.67 19.09
C ALA A 267 -3.88 3.26 18.91
N LEU A 268 -3.08 3.46 19.95
CA LEU A 268 -1.71 2.96 20.07
C LEU A 268 -1.63 1.99 21.25
N PHE A 269 -1.09 0.79 21.00
CA PHE A 269 -0.94 -0.25 22.00
C PHE A 269 0.52 -0.51 22.30
N ASP A 270 0.84 -0.65 23.58
CA ASP A 270 2.11 -1.19 24.03
C ASP A 270 1.99 -2.73 24.03
N LEU A 271 2.76 -3.39 23.17
CA LEU A 271 2.67 -4.84 22.99
C LEU A 271 3.12 -5.66 24.20
N GLU A 272 3.81 -5.02 25.17
CA GLU A 272 4.23 -5.65 26.41
C GLU A 272 3.18 -5.54 27.53
N LYS A 273 2.10 -4.76 27.28
CA LYS A 273 1.01 -4.53 28.24
C LYS A 273 -0.26 -5.29 27.87
N ASP A 274 -1.26 -5.18 28.74
CA ASP A 274 -2.59 -5.71 28.52
C ASP A 274 -3.21 -5.07 27.26
N PRO A 275 -3.71 -5.86 26.29
CA PRO A 275 -4.33 -5.34 25.08
C PRO A 275 -5.62 -4.54 25.31
N SER A 276 -6.25 -4.66 26.47
CA SER A 276 -7.43 -3.85 26.81
C SER A 276 -7.09 -2.40 27.16
N GLU A 277 -5.81 -2.08 27.40
CA GLU A 277 -5.35 -0.76 27.84
C GLU A 277 -4.46 -0.09 26.77
N PRO A 278 -5.04 0.61 25.77
CA PRO A 278 -4.24 1.38 24.82
C PRO A 278 -3.52 2.54 25.51
N LEU A 279 -2.34 2.90 25.03
CA LEU A 279 -1.59 4.07 25.51
C LEU A 279 -2.36 5.37 25.27
N TRP A 280 -3.05 5.44 24.13
CA TRP A 280 -3.98 6.49 23.80
C TRP A 280 -5.02 6.03 22.78
N THR A 281 -6.15 6.73 22.72
CA THR A 281 -7.17 6.61 21.68
C THR A 281 -7.50 7.99 21.11
N ASN A 282 -7.88 8.03 19.82
CA ASN A 282 -8.37 9.23 19.15
C ASN A 282 -9.55 8.88 18.26
N LYS A 283 -10.76 9.28 18.65
CA LYS A 283 -12.00 9.01 17.89
C LYS A 283 -12.17 9.90 16.65
N GLU A 284 -11.37 10.94 16.50
CA GLU A 284 -11.41 11.84 15.36
C GLU A 284 -10.45 11.42 14.23
N PHE A 285 -9.56 10.44 14.44
CA PHE A 285 -8.60 10.00 13.44
C PHE A 285 -8.95 8.60 12.94
N GLN A 286 -9.88 8.55 11.99
CA GLN A 286 -10.51 7.34 11.47
C GLN A 286 -10.01 7.03 10.06
N ASN A 287 -8.87 6.36 9.95
CA ASN A 287 -8.33 5.96 8.65
C ASN A 287 -9.18 4.83 8.06
N HIS A 288 -9.73 5.04 6.86
CA HIS A 288 -10.65 4.10 6.24
C HIS A 288 -9.89 2.99 5.49
N ILE A 289 -9.31 3.32 4.32
CA ILE A 289 -8.58 2.33 3.51
C ILE A 289 -7.09 2.64 3.37
N ASN A 290 -6.70 3.90 3.51
CA ASN A 290 -5.32 4.32 3.39
C ASN A 290 -4.74 4.62 4.78
N PRO A 291 -3.72 3.87 5.22
CA PRO A 291 -3.05 4.14 6.49
C PRO A 291 -2.28 5.46 6.44
N PRO A 292 -2.02 6.10 7.58
CA PRO A 292 -1.26 7.33 7.64
C PRO A 292 0.22 7.10 7.33
N VAL A 293 0.98 8.18 7.18
CA VAL A 293 2.45 8.15 7.16
C VAL A 293 2.98 8.81 8.43
N LEU A 294 4.09 8.28 8.94
CA LEU A 294 4.78 8.81 10.11
C LEU A 294 5.94 9.72 9.67
N PHE A 295 6.00 10.93 10.21
CA PHE A 295 7.13 11.84 10.03
C PHE A 295 7.32 12.71 11.26
N GLU A 296 8.53 12.78 11.81
CA GLU A 296 8.91 13.61 12.98
C GLU A 296 7.92 13.49 14.15
N ASP A 297 7.65 12.26 14.61
CA ASP A 297 6.70 11.96 15.69
C ASP A 297 5.25 12.40 15.42
N ALA A 298 4.87 12.64 14.17
CA ALA A 298 3.49 12.95 13.78
C ALA A 298 2.98 11.99 12.70
N LEU A 299 1.71 11.63 12.80
CA LEU A 299 0.98 10.83 11.82
C LEU A 299 0.14 11.76 10.95
N TYR A 300 0.28 11.63 9.64
CA TYR A 300 -0.50 12.36 8.63
C TYR A 300 -1.38 11.38 7.87
N GLY A 301 -2.68 11.58 7.88
CA GLY A 301 -3.62 10.67 7.25
C GLY A 301 -5.00 11.26 7.04
N PHE A 302 -5.79 10.56 6.25
CA PHE A 302 -7.17 10.95 5.98
C PHE A 302 -8.11 10.36 7.01
N ASP A 303 -8.99 11.21 7.54
CA ASP A 303 -10.11 10.87 8.38
C ASP A 303 -11.40 10.89 7.57
N GLY A 304 -12.18 9.82 7.66
CA GLY A 304 -13.46 9.68 7.00
C GLY A 304 -13.46 8.77 5.77
N PRO A 305 -14.66 8.54 5.20
CA PRO A 305 -14.84 7.53 4.17
C PRO A 305 -14.44 8.00 2.79
N VAL A 306 -13.78 7.15 2.03
CA VAL A 306 -13.39 7.42 0.64
C VAL A 306 -14.56 7.44 -0.34
N HIS A 307 -15.71 6.88 -0.02
CA HIS A 307 -16.83 6.69 -0.96
C HIS A 307 -18.07 7.55 -0.67
N LYS A 308 -18.13 8.27 0.44
CA LYS A 308 -19.30 9.05 0.85
C LYS A 308 -19.04 10.55 0.74
N LYS A 309 -19.16 11.11 -0.47
CA LYS A 309 -18.92 12.54 -0.75
C LYS A 309 -19.72 13.52 0.16
N LYS A 310 -20.85 13.09 0.73
CA LYS A 310 -21.66 13.91 1.64
C LYS A 310 -21.21 13.87 3.11
N VAL A 311 -20.33 12.96 3.48
CA VAL A 311 -19.73 12.87 4.82
C VAL A 311 -18.48 13.74 4.85
N LYS A 312 -18.33 14.56 5.88
CA LYS A 312 -17.12 15.37 6.06
C LYS A 312 -15.88 14.46 6.15
N SER A 313 -14.82 14.87 5.52
CA SER A 313 -13.52 14.22 5.59
C SER A 313 -12.45 15.26 5.84
N PHE A 314 -11.34 14.83 6.39
CA PHE A 314 -10.24 15.71 6.76
C PHE A 314 -8.91 15.05 6.42
N LEU A 315 -7.94 15.84 6.01
CA LEU A 315 -6.55 15.48 6.20
C LEU A 315 -6.15 15.95 7.60
N ARG A 316 -5.64 15.05 8.43
CA ARG A 316 -5.24 15.35 9.81
C ARG A 316 -3.77 15.08 10.06
N CYS A 317 -3.22 15.85 10.98
CA CYS A 317 -1.96 15.55 11.64
C CYS A 317 -2.24 15.30 13.11
N ILE A 318 -1.74 14.19 13.63
CA ILE A 318 -1.81 13.88 15.06
C ILE A 318 -0.42 13.60 15.61
N ASP A 319 -0.19 13.91 16.88
CA ASP A 319 1.02 13.54 17.60
C ASP A 319 1.03 12.02 17.83
N ALA A 320 2.04 11.33 17.33
CA ALA A 320 2.10 9.87 17.36
C ALA A 320 2.26 9.29 18.78
N LYS A 321 2.85 10.06 19.72
CA LYS A 321 3.08 9.61 21.10
C LYS A 321 1.87 9.77 22.00
N THR A 322 1.04 10.80 21.74
CA THR A 322 -0.08 11.17 22.60
C THR A 322 -1.46 10.97 21.96
N GLY A 323 -1.51 10.74 20.65
CA GLY A 323 -2.75 10.67 19.87
C GLY A 323 -3.47 12.01 19.70
N LYS A 324 -2.92 13.11 20.18
CA LYS A 324 -3.56 14.43 20.14
C LYS A 324 -3.57 14.98 18.71
N THR A 325 -4.74 15.43 18.24
CA THR A 325 -4.87 16.15 16.97
C THR A 325 -4.11 17.48 17.06
N LEU A 326 -3.15 17.67 16.15
CA LEU A 326 -2.35 18.90 16.02
C LEU A 326 -3.05 19.88 15.10
N TRP A 327 -3.53 19.40 13.94
CA TRP A 327 -4.34 20.17 13.02
C TRP A 327 -5.26 19.29 12.17
N SER A 328 -6.25 19.92 11.55
CA SER A 328 -7.22 19.30 10.65
C SER A 328 -7.49 20.22 9.48
N HIS A 329 -7.39 19.71 8.26
CA HIS A 329 -7.73 20.40 7.03
C HIS A 329 -8.99 19.76 6.44
N PRO A 330 -10.11 20.50 6.32
CA PRO A 330 -11.40 19.96 5.89
C PRO A 330 -11.46 19.69 4.38
N ASP A 331 -12.48 18.89 4.01
CA ASP A 331 -12.92 18.66 2.64
C ASP A 331 -11.85 18.08 1.70
N LEU A 332 -10.88 17.36 2.26
CA LEU A 332 -9.86 16.66 1.51
C LEU A 332 -10.00 15.15 1.76
N ARG A 333 -10.00 14.38 0.66
CA ARG A 333 -10.02 12.90 0.64
C ARG A 333 -8.96 12.41 -0.31
N GLY A 334 -8.43 11.21 -0.05
CA GLY A 334 -7.48 10.61 -0.95
C GLY A 334 -6.56 9.61 -0.29
N SER A 335 -5.41 9.47 -0.89
CA SER A 335 -4.28 8.69 -0.42
C SER A 335 -3.03 9.55 -0.41
N LEU A 336 -2.02 9.16 0.33
CA LEU A 336 -0.78 9.91 0.40
C LEU A 336 0.44 9.02 0.62
N ILE A 337 1.57 9.54 0.19
CA ILE A 337 2.91 9.05 0.52
C ILE A 337 3.75 10.23 1.02
N LEU A 338 4.86 9.91 1.67
CA LEU A 338 5.84 10.89 2.14
C LEU A 338 7.14 10.75 1.35
N SER A 339 7.73 11.85 0.93
CA SER A 339 9.10 11.88 0.41
C SER A 339 9.77 13.22 0.69
N ASN A 340 10.99 13.16 1.24
CA ASN A 340 11.82 14.35 1.55
C ASN A 340 11.05 15.42 2.34
N GLY A 341 10.35 15.02 3.42
CA GLY A 341 9.58 15.92 4.28
C GLY A 341 8.35 16.56 3.60
N LYS A 342 7.87 15.97 2.50
CA LYS A 342 6.68 16.43 1.78
C LYS A 342 5.66 15.31 1.62
N LEU A 343 4.41 15.66 1.83
CA LEU A 343 3.28 14.80 1.50
C LEU A 343 2.99 14.92 0.00
N ILE A 344 2.93 13.78 -0.68
CA ILE A 344 2.45 13.67 -2.05
C ILE A 344 1.07 13.05 -1.96
N ILE A 345 0.06 13.84 -2.19
CA ILE A 345 -1.34 13.48 -2.00
C ILE A 345 -1.98 13.26 -3.36
N LEU A 346 -2.68 12.15 -3.52
CA LEU A 346 -3.60 11.93 -4.64
C LEU A 346 -5.02 11.97 -4.08
N THR A 347 -5.76 13.01 -4.43
CA THR A 347 -7.13 13.19 -3.98
C THR A 347 -8.09 12.22 -4.68
N ASP A 348 -9.26 11.93 -4.09
CA ASP A 348 -10.24 10.99 -4.64
C ASP A 348 -10.91 11.46 -5.94
N ASP A 349 -10.71 12.70 -6.34
CA ASP A 349 -11.13 13.30 -7.62
C ASP A 349 -9.98 13.42 -8.64
N GLY A 350 -8.77 12.96 -8.30
CA GLY A 350 -7.64 12.83 -9.23
C GLY A 350 -6.64 13.99 -9.22
N SER A 351 -6.73 14.92 -8.29
CA SER A 351 -5.73 15.99 -8.16
C SER A 351 -4.49 15.47 -7.41
N VAL A 352 -3.30 15.88 -7.85
CA VAL A 352 -2.04 15.72 -7.11
C VAL A 352 -1.77 16.98 -6.32
N ILE A 353 -1.55 16.86 -5.02
CA ILE A 353 -1.17 17.95 -4.14
C ILE A 353 0.18 17.63 -3.51
N ILE A 354 1.11 18.56 -3.56
CA ILE A 354 2.33 18.53 -2.77
C ILE A 354 2.16 19.46 -1.60
N ALA A 355 2.32 18.95 -0.38
CA ALA A 355 2.24 19.75 0.84
C ALA A 355 3.48 19.50 1.72
N LYS A 356 3.83 20.46 2.57
CA LYS A 356 4.88 20.26 3.57
C LYS A 356 4.38 19.35 4.68
N ALA A 357 5.16 18.35 5.06
CA ALA A 357 4.91 17.58 6.26
C ALA A 357 5.36 18.41 7.47
N THR A 358 4.42 19.00 8.20
CA THR A 358 4.70 19.86 9.36
C THR A 358 3.61 19.73 10.42
N ARG A 359 3.99 19.89 11.68
CA ARG A 359 3.10 19.85 12.85
C ARG A 359 2.28 21.13 13.06
N GLU A 360 2.59 22.21 12.31
CA GLU A 360 2.04 23.55 12.51
C GLU A 360 0.71 23.81 11.78
N GLY A 361 0.44 23.06 10.68
CA GLY A 361 -0.76 23.25 9.86
C GLY A 361 -0.59 22.71 8.45
N PHE A 362 -1.67 22.63 7.69
CA PHE A 362 -1.62 22.25 6.28
C PHE A 362 -0.99 23.37 5.44
N GLN A 363 0.10 23.06 4.74
CA GLN A 363 0.84 23.99 3.89
C GLN A 363 0.96 23.37 2.49
N GLU A 364 0.00 23.73 1.62
CA GLU A 364 0.04 23.34 0.21
C GLU A 364 1.17 24.09 -0.50
N LEU A 365 2.00 23.35 -1.24
CA LEU A 365 3.10 23.90 -2.05
C LEU A 365 2.74 23.97 -3.53
N LYS A 366 2.06 22.95 -4.03
CA LYS A 366 1.63 22.84 -5.42
C LYS A 366 0.40 21.95 -5.55
N ARG A 367 -0.40 22.20 -6.59
CA ARG A 367 -1.56 21.39 -6.98
C ARG A 367 -1.62 21.25 -8.50
N HIS A 368 -2.09 20.10 -8.98
CA HIS A 368 -2.36 19.84 -10.39
C HIS A 368 -3.45 18.78 -10.54
N ASP A 369 -4.44 19.04 -11.40
CA ASP A 369 -5.49 18.08 -11.75
C ASP A 369 -4.94 17.10 -12.79
N SER A 370 -4.73 15.85 -12.38
CA SER A 370 -3.99 14.85 -13.14
C SER A 370 -4.85 13.74 -13.71
N LEU A 371 -5.93 13.37 -13.00
CA LEU A 371 -6.88 12.32 -13.38
C LEU A 371 -8.31 12.89 -13.21
N GLY A 372 -9.26 12.32 -13.95
CA GLY A 372 -10.64 12.83 -13.93
C GLY A 372 -11.61 12.07 -13.04
N ASN A 373 -11.18 10.96 -12.42
CA ASN A 373 -12.06 10.01 -11.77
C ASN A 373 -11.54 9.54 -10.43
N ARG A 374 -12.35 8.72 -9.75
CA ARG A 374 -12.07 8.15 -8.43
C ARG A 374 -10.70 7.47 -8.35
N THR A 375 -9.90 7.90 -7.38
CA THR A 375 -8.59 7.32 -7.09
C THR A 375 -8.56 6.82 -5.65
N TRP A 376 -8.27 5.53 -5.44
CA TRP A 376 -8.12 4.95 -4.11
C TRP A 376 -6.74 4.36 -3.87
N ALA A 377 -6.06 3.93 -4.93
CA ALA A 377 -4.68 3.49 -4.83
C ALA A 377 -3.77 4.69 -4.56
N PRO A 378 -2.82 4.58 -3.62
CA PRO A 378 -1.85 5.65 -3.38
C PRO A 378 -0.96 5.89 -4.61
N PRO A 379 -0.43 7.12 -4.76
CA PRO A 379 0.53 7.42 -5.81
C PRO A 379 1.83 6.65 -5.56
N VAL A 380 2.59 6.39 -6.64
CA VAL A 380 3.89 5.72 -6.60
C VAL A 380 4.94 6.67 -7.14
N LEU A 381 5.96 6.95 -6.34
CA LEU A 381 7.11 7.78 -6.74
C LEU A 381 8.32 6.88 -6.97
N HIS A 382 8.93 6.96 -8.16
CA HIS A 382 10.16 6.24 -8.45
C HIS A 382 10.98 6.97 -9.53
N GLN A 383 12.25 7.25 -9.24
CA GLN A 383 13.18 7.96 -10.15
C GLN A 383 12.63 9.28 -10.71
N GLY A 384 12.01 10.10 -9.84
CA GLY A 384 11.40 11.37 -10.22
C GLY A 384 10.10 11.25 -11.01
N HIS A 385 9.63 10.07 -11.26
CA HIS A 385 8.37 9.81 -11.95
C HIS A 385 7.26 9.47 -10.94
N LEU A 386 6.11 10.11 -11.10
CA LEU A 386 4.93 9.86 -10.28
C LEU A 386 3.89 9.09 -11.10
N TYR A 387 3.63 7.86 -10.68
CA TYR A 387 2.66 6.96 -11.31
C TYR A 387 1.35 7.05 -10.55
N LEU A 388 0.27 7.27 -11.27
CA LEU A 388 -1.09 7.45 -10.77
C LEU A 388 -2.03 6.50 -11.50
N ARG A 389 -3.14 6.12 -10.85
CA ARG A 389 -4.24 5.43 -11.51
C ARG A 389 -5.60 5.85 -10.97
N ASP A 390 -6.61 5.81 -11.84
CA ASP A 390 -8.02 5.90 -11.43
C ASP A 390 -8.73 4.52 -11.46
N ALA A 391 -9.94 4.49 -10.92
CA ALA A 391 -10.76 3.28 -10.86
C ALA A 391 -11.31 2.84 -12.23
N ASP A 392 -11.48 3.78 -13.16
CA ASP A 392 -12.03 3.52 -14.49
C ASP A 392 -10.99 2.95 -15.46
N GLY A 393 -9.73 2.87 -14.99
CA GLY A 393 -8.65 2.16 -15.67
C GLY A 393 -7.74 3.04 -16.50
N THR A 394 -7.51 4.27 -16.07
CA THR A 394 -6.47 5.15 -16.60
C THR A 394 -5.26 5.13 -15.68
N ALA A 395 -4.09 4.88 -16.22
CA ALA A 395 -2.82 5.15 -15.54
C ALA A 395 -2.11 6.32 -16.21
N THR A 396 -1.49 7.19 -15.41
CA THR A 396 -0.73 8.35 -15.89
C THR A 396 0.62 8.41 -15.18
N CYS A 397 1.67 8.73 -15.91
CA CYS A 397 2.99 9.02 -15.37
C CYS A 397 3.34 10.49 -15.55
N LEU A 398 3.70 11.14 -14.46
CA LEU A 398 4.12 12.54 -14.43
C LEU A 398 5.64 12.64 -14.21
N ASP A 399 6.28 13.56 -14.93
CA ASP A 399 7.69 13.90 -14.76
C ASP A 399 7.84 14.94 -13.63
N LEU A 400 8.32 14.51 -12.48
CA LEU A 400 8.70 15.35 -11.35
C LEU A 400 10.22 15.51 -11.20
N THR A 401 11.02 15.09 -12.17
CA THR A 401 12.48 15.19 -12.09
C THR A 401 12.92 16.65 -11.89
N LYS A 402 13.95 16.84 -11.07
CA LYS A 402 14.59 18.16 -10.92
C LYS A 402 15.19 18.57 -12.27
N ARG A 403 14.84 19.74 -12.74
CA ARG A 403 15.45 20.39 -13.89
C ARG A 403 16.47 21.42 -13.43
#